data_cd63821d325486ef94647bd382a216d0
#
_entry.id   cd63821d325486ef94647bd382a216d0
#
_cell.length_a   1.000
_cell.length_b   1.000
_cell.length_c   1.000
_cell.angle_alpha   90.00
_cell.angle_beta   90.00
_cell.angle_gamma   90.00
#
_symmetry.space_group_name_H-M   'P 1'
#
loop_
_entity.id
_entity.type
_entity.pdbx_description
1 polymer ?
#
loop_
_entity_poly.entity_id
_entity_poly.type
_entity_poly.pdbx_seq_one_letter_code
_entity_poly.pdbx_strand_id
1 'polypeptide(L)'
;MESILKSKKLDNVCYDIRGPVLAHAKKMEDDGHRIIKLNIGNPAAFGFEAPDEITQDVIRNMSRASGYTESHGFFEPRKAIMHYTQQKNIKNVDVDDIIIGNGVSELIVMSMQGLINNDDEVLIPKPDYPLWTAAVTLAGGKPVHYTCDESAEWFPDIKDIESKITSKTRGILVINPNNPTGALYSDDLLEDIIEVARRNKLIIFADEIYDKVLYDDNKHTAIASLADDVLFVSLNGLSKNYRACGYRAGWLVVSGNKDVASDYLEGLNMLASMRLCSNVPGQLAIQTALGGYQSINDLVAPSGRLFKQRELAYKMISSLEGVSCVKPKAAMYLFPKLDPKVYQIEDDQKFILDILIEKKILLVQGSGFNWHDNNHLRLVFLPNEDDLKIAIQRLSEYLDNYRKRKK
;
A
#
# COMPACT_ATOMS: atom_id res chain seq x y z
N MET A 1 -39.32 -13.86 -5.34
CA MET A 1 -37.95 -14.15 -5.84
C MET A 1 -37.08 -14.41 -4.63
N GLU A 2 -36.33 -15.50 -4.62
CA GLU A 2 -35.31 -15.71 -3.62
C GLU A 2 -34.22 -14.64 -3.76
N SER A 3 -33.63 -14.21 -2.65
CA SER A 3 -32.56 -13.20 -2.67
C SER A 3 -31.32 -13.79 -3.33
N ILE A 4 -30.71 -13.01 -4.25
CA ILE A 4 -29.44 -13.39 -4.87
C ILE A 4 -28.32 -12.98 -3.86
N LEU A 5 -27.59 -13.97 -3.36
CA LEU A 5 -26.53 -13.77 -2.39
C LEU A 5 -25.18 -13.53 -3.09
N LYS A 6 -24.29 -12.77 -2.44
CA LYS A 6 -22.88 -12.65 -2.88
C LYS A 6 -22.14 -13.99 -2.76
N SER A 7 -21.03 -14.13 -3.47
CA SER A 7 -20.17 -15.31 -3.33
C SER A 7 -19.66 -15.47 -1.90
N LYS A 8 -19.68 -16.70 -1.37
CA LYS A 8 -19.12 -17.04 -0.04
C LYS A 8 -17.64 -16.69 0.11
N LYS A 9 -16.86 -16.65 -0.98
CA LYS A 9 -15.47 -16.20 -0.97
C LYS A 9 -15.32 -14.77 -0.44
N LEU A 10 -16.35 -13.93 -0.57
CA LEU A 10 -16.35 -12.55 -0.11
C LEU A 10 -16.71 -12.38 1.38
N ASP A 11 -17.15 -13.46 2.06
CA ASP A 11 -17.55 -13.36 3.47
C ASP A 11 -16.33 -13.12 4.40
N ASN A 12 -15.17 -13.62 3.99
CA ASN A 12 -13.91 -13.48 4.74
C ASN A 12 -12.99 -12.37 4.18
N VAL A 13 -13.51 -11.51 3.30
CA VAL A 13 -12.74 -10.38 2.75
C VAL A 13 -13.02 -9.14 3.57
N CYS A 14 -12.05 -8.73 4.40
CA CYS A 14 -12.05 -7.44 5.08
C CYS A 14 -11.46 -6.38 4.14
N TYR A 15 -12.26 -5.39 3.74
CA TYR A 15 -11.80 -4.23 2.97
C TYR A 15 -12.44 -2.94 3.50
N ASP A 16 -12.27 -2.70 4.79
CA ASP A 16 -12.98 -1.67 5.56
C ASP A 16 -12.49 -0.25 5.30
N ILE A 17 -11.36 -0.08 4.61
CA ILE A 17 -10.91 1.26 4.15
C ILE A 17 -12.01 1.97 3.37
N ARG A 18 -12.92 1.21 2.72
CA ARG A 18 -14.12 1.68 2.01
C ARG A 18 -15.40 1.08 2.56
N GLY A 19 -15.39 0.68 3.83
CA GLY A 19 -16.48 -0.03 4.50
C GLY A 19 -17.62 0.85 5.02
N PRO A 20 -18.37 0.34 6.02
CA PRO A 20 -19.58 0.99 6.54
C PRO A 20 -19.35 2.42 7.04
N VAL A 21 -18.19 2.71 7.64
CA VAL A 21 -17.84 4.05 8.15
C VAL A 21 -17.78 5.08 7.01
N LEU A 22 -17.21 4.70 5.85
CA LEU A 22 -17.17 5.58 4.68
C LEU A 22 -18.59 5.81 4.11
N ALA A 23 -19.43 4.77 4.09
CA ALA A 23 -20.81 4.92 3.64
C ALA A 23 -21.59 5.91 4.54
N HIS A 24 -21.35 5.84 5.85
CA HIS A 24 -21.94 6.77 6.81
C HIS A 24 -21.43 8.22 6.61
N ALA A 25 -20.12 8.38 6.37
CA ALA A 25 -19.53 9.69 6.07
C ALA A 25 -20.17 10.32 4.84
N LYS A 26 -20.38 9.53 3.76
CA LYS A 26 -21.04 10.01 2.55
C LYS A 26 -22.47 10.50 2.82
N LYS A 27 -23.25 9.73 3.59
CA LYS A 27 -24.61 10.16 3.98
C LYS A 27 -24.58 11.48 4.74
N MET A 28 -23.63 11.65 5.68
CA MET A 28 -23.47 12.91 6.40
C MET A 28 -23.09 14.08 5.49
N GLU A 29 -22.27 13.85 4.45
CA GLU A 29 -21.95 14.86 3.45
C GLU A 29 -23.19 15.23 2.61
N ASP A 30 -24.00 14.25 2.22
CA ASP A 30 -25.28 14.48 1.54
C ASP A 30 -26.25 15.29 2.40
N ASP A 31 -26.21 15.14 3.73
CA ASP A 31 -26.95 15.92 4.73
C ASP A 31 -26.32 17.33 4.99
N GLY A 32 -25.27 17.69 4.26
CA GLY A 32 -24.62 19.02 4.32
C GLY A 32 -23.49 19.16 5.34
N HIS A 33 -23.02 18.09 5.95
CA HIS A 33 -21.89 18.14 6.87
C HIS A 33 -20.53 18.17 6.15
N ARG A 34 -19.62 19.03 6.60
CA ARG A 34 -18.22 19.03 6.15
C ARG A 34 -17.43 18.00 6.95
N ILE A 35 -16.94 16.94 6.28
CA ILE A 35 -16.10 15.89 6.87
C ILE A 35 -14.63 16.14 6.51
N ILE A 36 -13.74 16.11 7.52
CA ILE A 36 -12.30 16.11 7.28
C ILE A 36 -11.86 14.66 7.04
N LYS A 37 -11.45 14.36 5.82
CA LYS A 37 -11.11 13.00 5.38
C LYS A 37 -9.63 12.70 5.64
N LEU A 38 -9.34 11.81 6.57
CA LEU A 38 -7.99 11.33 6.90
C LEU A 38 -7.84 9.82 6.62
N ASN A 39 -8.77 9.24 5.86
CA ASN A 39 -8.88 7.79 5.69
C ASN A 39 -8.17 7.24 4.44
N ILE A 40 -8.02 8.02 3.37
CA ILE A 40 -7.51 7.52 2.08
C ILE A 40 -6.27 8.30 1.64
N GLY A 41 -5.20 7.56 1.30
CA GLY A 41 -3.99 8.11 0.68
C GLY A 41 -4.24 8.47 -0.80
N ASN A 42 -5.07 9.48 -1.05
CA ASN A 42 -5.34 10.06 -2.36
C ASN A 42 -4.78 11.50 -2.43
N PRO A 43 -3.53 11.69 -2.87
CA PRO A 43 -2.88 13.00 -2.85
C PRO A 43 -3.64 14.09 -3.63
N ALA A 44 -4.24 13.73 -4.76
CA ALA A 44 -4.97 14.69 -5.61
C ALA A 44 -6.14 15.39 -4.89
N ALA A 45 -6.83 14.67 -3.98
CA ALA A 45 -7.92 15.25 -3.19
C ALA A 45 -7.47 16.37 -2.24
N PHE A 46 -6.16 16.52 -2.02
CA PHE A 46 -5.55 17.50 -1.13
C PHE A 46 -4.66 18.51 -1.86
N GLY A 47 -4.83 18.63 -3.18
CA GLY A 47 -4.07 19.57 -4.00
C GLY A 47 -2.62 19.15 -4.27
N PHE A 48 -2.33 17.84 -4.21
CA PHE A 48 -1.10 17.28 -4.74
C PHE A 48 -1.38 16.70 -6.13
N GLU A 49 -1.30 17.54 -7.13
CA GLU A 49 -1.58 17.17 -8.52
C GLU A 49 -0.44 16.34 -9.12
N ALA A 50 -0.75 15.57 -10.18
CA ALA A 50 0.27 14.93 -10.99
C ALA A 50 1.15 16.01 -11.65
N PRO A 51 2.46 15.76 -11.87
CA PRO A 51 3.33 16.70 -12.57
C PRO A 51 2.78 17.08 -13.96
N ASP A 52 2.86 18.36 -14.29
CA ASP A 52 2.32 18.89 -15.55
C ASP A 52 2.92 18.18 -16.78
N GLU A 53 4.21 17.89 -16.76
CA GLU A 53 4.90 17.21 -17.86
C GLU A 53 4.24 15.85 -18.18
N ILE A 54 3.85 15.11 -17.15
CA ILE A 54 3.18 13.82 -17.30
C ILE A 54 1.80 14.00 -17.92
N THR A 55 1.04 14.98 -17.42
CA THR A 55 -0.30 15.30 -17.91
C THR A 55 -0.27 15.75 -19.37
N GLN A 56 0.66 16.66 -19.71
CA GLN A 56 0.83 17.15 -21.09
C GLN A 56 1.27 16.06 -22.04
N ASP A 57 2.14 15.15 -21.61
CA ASP A 57 2.59 14.04 -22.45
C ASP A 57 1.45 13.07 -22.77
N VAL A 58 0.61 12.74 -21.78
CA VAL A 58 -0.60 11.93 -22.01
C VAL A 58 -1.53 12.61 -23.02
N ILE A 59 -1.81 13.92 -22.86
CA ILE A 59 -2.69 14.68 -23.77
C ILE A 59 -2.13 14.65 -25.21
N ARG A 60 -0.84 14.92 -25.41
CA ARG A 60 -0.18 14.93 -26.73
C ARG A 60 -0.21 13.58 -27.42
N ASN A 61 -0.13 12.50 -26.67
CA ASN A 61 -0.08 11.14 -27.18
C ASN A 61 -1.44 10.41 -27.15
N MET A 62 -2.53 11.08 -26.79
CA MET A 62 -3.84 10.46 -26.62
C MET A 62 -4.34 9.75 -27.88
N SER A 63 -3.96 10.21 -29.08
CA SER A 63 -4.31 9.54 -30.35
C SER A 63 -3.78 8.11 -30.46
N ARG A 64 -2.67 7.79 -29.78
CA ARG A 64 -2.09 6.44 -29.70
C ARG A 64 -2.93 5.49 -28.84
N ALA A 65 -3.84 6.01 -28.04
CA ALA A 65 -4.68 5.23 -27.12
C ALA A 65 -5.99 4.74 -27.73
N SER A 66 -6.19 4.90 -29.04
CA SER A 66 -7.42 4.47 -29.73
C SER A 66 -7.52 2.95 -29.90
N GLY A 67 -6.41 2.22 -29.90
CA GLY A 67 -6.36 0.76 -30.07
C GLY A 67 -5.85 0.05 -28.82
N TYR A 68 -5.94 -1.27 -28.84
CA TYR A 68 -5.27 -2.13 -27.84
C TYR A 68 -3.76 -2.09 -28.04
N THR A 69 -3.04 -2.31 -26.95
CA THR A 69 -1.59 -2.59 -26.97
C THR A 69 -1.35 -4.09 -26.86
N GLU A 70 -0.07 -4.50 -26.87
CA GLU A 70 0.31 -5.82 -26.37
C GLU A 70 -0.18 -6.02 -24.93
N SER A 71 -0.38 -7.27 -24.56
CA SER A 71 -0.90 -7.61 -23.23
C SER A 71 -0.01 -7.15 -22.06
N HIS A 72 1.29 -7.13 -22.28
CA HIS A 72 2.28 -6.61 -21.32
C HIS A 72 2.33 -5.06 -21.29
N GLY A 73 1.81 -4.38 -22.28
CA GLY A 73 1.85 -2.93 -22.45
C GLY A 73 2.82 -2.49 -23.54
N PHE A 74 2.82 -1.21 -23.86
CA PHE A 74 3.73 -0.62 -24.85
C PHE A 74 5.20 -0.90 -24.52
N PHE A 75 6.02 -1.04 -25.57
CA PHE A 75 7.46 -1.28 -25.44
C PHE A 75 8.17 -0.12 -24.73
N GLU A 76 7.88 1.13 -25.10
CA GLU A 76 8.58 2.30 -24.55
C GLU A 76 8.39 2.47 -23.03
N PRO A 77 7.17 2.39 -22.47
CA PRO A 77 6.98 2.36 -21.02
C PRO A 77 7.67 1.17 -20.34
N ARG A 78 7.60 -0.04 -20.90
CA ARG A 78 8.30 -1.22 -20.37
C ARG A 78 9.81 -1.00 -20.34
N LYS A 79 10.38 -0.44 -21.42
CA LYS A 79 11.80 -0.08 -21.47
C LYS A 79 12.17 0.97 -20.42
N ALA A 80 11.32 1.96 -20.20
CA ALA A 80 11.54 2.96 -19.14
C ALA A 80 11.53 2.31 -17.74
N ILE A 81 10.61 1.36 -17.49
CA ILE A 81 10.57 0.58 -16.25
C ILE A 81 11.84 -0.28 -16.10
N MET A 82 12.28 -0.94 -17.17
CA MET A 82 13.53 -1.71 -17.16
C MET A 82 14.72 -0.83 -16.73
N HIS A 83 14.88 0.36 -17.30
CA HIS A 83 15.95 1.28 -16.90
C HIS A 83 15.81 1.75 -15.46
N TYR A 84 14.57 2.03 -15.00
CA TYR A 84 14.30 2.38 -13.61
C TYR A 84 14.70 1.23 -12.66
N THR A 85 14.43 -0.01 -13.04
CA THR A 85 14.81 -1.21 -12.30
C THR A 85 16.33 -1.37 -12.23
N GLN A 86 17.03 -1.12 -13.35
CA GLN A 86 18.49 -1.12 -13.41
C GLN A 86 19.11 -0.04 -12.50
N GLN A 87 18.53 1.16 -12.42
CA GLN A 87 18.96 2.21 -11.53
C GLN A 87 18.84 1.82 -10.04
N LYS A 88 17.96 0.89 -9.72
CA LYS A 88 17.83 0.28 -8.38
C LYS A 88 18.79 -0.90 -8.15
N ASN A 89 19.72 -1.15 -9.06
CA ASN A 89 20.67 -2.27 -9.02
C ASN A 89 20.03 -3.67 -9.08
N ILE A 90 18.79 -3.79 -9.55
CA ILE A 90 18.16 -5.09 -9.82
C ILE A 90 18.72 -5.64 -11.12
N LYS A 91 19.28 -6.85 -11.07
CA LYS A 91 20.00 -7.47 -12.18
C LYS A 91 19.07 -8.34 -13.05
N ASN A 92 19.53 -8.64 -14.25
CA ASN A 92 18.95 -9.65 -15.15
C ASN A 92 17.45 -9.42 -15.45
N VAL A 93 17.06 -8.16 -15.66
CA VAL A 93 15.69 -7.78 -16.05
C VAL A 93 15.68 -7.29 -17.48
N ASP A 94 14.86 -7.96 -18.31
CA ASP A 94 14.56 -7.59 -19.67
C ASP A 94 13.16 -6.97 -19.80
N VAL A 95 12.85 -6.41 -20.95
CA VAL A 95 11.55 -5.79 -21.21
C VAL A 95 10.39 -6.80 -21.08
N ASP A 96 10.64 -8.07 -21.39
CA ASP A 96 9.64 -9.13 -21.33
C ASP A 96 9.35 -9.63 -19.92
N ASP A 97 10.17 -9.27 -18.95
CA ASP A 97 9.93 -9.53 -17.51
C ASP A 97 8.95 -8.53 -16.89
N ILE A 98 8.39 -7.61 -17.68
CA ILE A 98 7.62 -6.48 -17.20
C ILE A 98 6.19 -6.53 -17.72
N ILE A 99 5.21 -6.47 -16.81
CA ILE A 99 3.80 -6.38 -17.14
C ILE A 99 3.23 -5.08 -16.55
N ILE A 100 2.65 -4.24 -17.41
CA ILE A 100 1.95 -3.01 -16.98
C ILE A 100 0.49 -3.36 -16.69
N GLY A 101 -0.02 -2.90 -15.54
CA GLY A 101 -1.39 -3.16 -15.08
C GLY A 101 -2.19 -1.88 -14.80
N ASN A 102 -3.49 -2.04 -14.60
CA ASN A 102 -4.41 -0.97 -14.19
C ASN A 102 -4.18 -0.55 -12.73
N GLY A 103 -2.95 -0.08 -12.46
CA GLY A 103 -2.39 0.14 -11.14
C GLY A 103 -1.94 -1.18 -10.49
N VAL A 104 -1.19 -1.06 -9.41
CA VAL A 104 -0.68 -2.20 -8.62
C VAL A 104 -1.81 -3.12 -8.16
N SER A 105 -3.00 -2.58 -7.92
CA SER A 105 -4.15 -3.38 -7.44
C SER A 105 -4.56 -4.51 -8.38
N GLU A 106 -4.53 -4.29 -9.71
CA GLU A 106 -4.79 -5.37 -10.68
C GLU A 106 -3.68 -6.41 -10.64
N LEU A 107 -2.43 -5.97 -10.55
CA LEU A 107 -1.27 -6.84 -10.57
C LEU A 107 -1.16 -7.71 -9.31
N ILE A 108 -1.57 -7.19 -8.15
CA ILE A 108 -1.72 -7.97 -6.92
C ILE A 108 -2.70 -9.14 -7.15
N VAL A 109 -3.89 -8.85 -7.67
CA VAL A 109 -4.91 -9.88 -7.94
C VAL A 109 -4.39 -10.88 -8.97
N MET A 110 -3.77 -10.39 -10.05
CA MET A 110 -3.21 -11.23 -11.11
C MET A 110 -2.09 -12.14 -10.57
N SER A 111 -1.19 -11.61 -9.75
CA SER A 111 -0.09 -12.39 -9.16
C SER A 111 -0.61 -13.54 -8.29
N MET A 112 -1.64 -13.29 -7.48
CA MET A 112 -2.24 -14.33 -6.65
C MET A 112 -3.04 -15.35 -7.46
N GLN A 113 -3.80 -14.89 -8.46
CA GLN A 113 -4.53 -15.81 -9.36
C GLN A 113 -3.60 -16.72 -10.16
N GLY A 114 -2.42 -16.24 -10.56
CA GLY A 114 -1.44 -17.02 -11.30
C GLY A 114 -0.67 -18.03 -10.45
N LEU A 115 -0.61 -17.83 -9.12
CA LEU A 115 0.23 -18.66 -8.24
C LEU A 115 -0.58 -19.64 -7.38
N ILE A 116 -1.75 -19.20 -6.85
CA ILE A 116 -2.39 -19.82 -5.69
C ILE A 116 -3.41 -20.88 -6.12
N ASN A 117 -3.25 -22.08 -5.62
CA ASN A 117 -4.25 -23.12 -5.60
C ASN A 117 -5.03 -23.12 -4.28
N ASN A 118 -6.09 -23.93 -4.19
CA ASN A 118 -6.86 -24.08 -2.96
C ASN A 118 -5.94 -24.55 -1.81
N ASP A 119 -6.05 -23.86 -0.67
CA ASP A 119 -5.28 -24.10 0.55
C ASP A 119 -3.78 -23.78 0.49
N ASP A 120 -3.24 -23.26 -0.62
CA ASP A 120 -1.90 -22.69 -0.65
C ASP A 120 -1.84 -21.47 0.29
N GLU A 121 -0.68 -21.22 0.87
CA GLU A 121 -0.47 -20.17 1.87
C GLU A 121 0.48 -19.09 1.35
N VAL A 122 0.18 -17.83 1.70
CA VAL A 122 1.08 -16.69 1.48
C VAL A 122 1.29 -15.99 2.82
N LEU A 123 2.56 -15.77 3.17
CA LEU A 123 2.93 -14.98 4.34
C LEU A 123 2.75 -13.50 4.06
N ILE A 124 1.96 -12.82 4.88
CA ILE A 124 1.58 -11.39 4.72
C ILE A 124 1.93 -10.64 6.00
N PRO A 125 2.52 -9.43 5.93
CA PRO A 125 2.78 -8.64 7.12
C PRO A 125 1.48 -8.30 7.87
N LYS A 126 1.55 -8.09 9.15
CA LYS A 126 0.48 -7.55 9.99
C LYS A 126 1.03 -6.44 10.88
N PRO A 127 0.58 -5.18 10.69
CA PRO A 127 -0.50 -4.73 9.80
C PRO A 127 -0.10 -4.71 8.31
N ASP A 128 -1.10 -4.87 7.41
CA ASP A 128 -0.91 -4.92 5.95
C ASP A 128 -1.80 -3.94 5.17
N TYR A 129 -1.54 -3.85 3.86
CA TYR A 129 -2.52 -3.30 2.92
C TYR A 129 -3.52 -4.40 2.56
N PRO A 130 -4.80 -4.30 2.99
CA PRO A 130 -5.74 -5.43 3.03
C PRO A 130 -6.10 -6.04 1.67
N LEU A 131 -5.75 -5.39 0.56
CA LEU A 131 -5.93 -5.96 -0.77
C LEU A 131 -5.10 -7.23 -0.96
N TRP A 132 -3.92 -7.34 -0.35
CA TRP A 132 -3.11 -8.55 -0.44
C TRP A 132 -3.80 -9.74 0.21
N THR A 133 -4.29 -9.56 1.45
CA THR A 133 -5.11 -10.57 2.15
C THR A 133 -6.34 -10.96 1.34
N ALA A 134 -7.04 -9.97 0.78
CA ALA A 134 -8.21 -10.21 -0.05
C ALA A 134 -7.89 -10.99 -1.33
N ALA A 135 -6.79 -10.64 -2.02
CA ALA A 135 -6.39 -11.30 -3.27
C ALA A 135 -6.03 -12.77 -3.06
N VAL A 136 -5.27 -13.10 -1.99
CA VAL A 136 -4.97 -14.48 -1.61
C VAL A 136 -6.25 -15.26 -1.32
N THR A 137 -7.16 -14.70 -0.51
CA THR A 137 -8.44 -15.33 -0.17
C THR A 137 -9.30 -15.58 -1.40
N LEU A 138 -9.41 -14.60 -2.31
CA LEU A 138 -10.22 -14.71 -3.53
C LEU A 138 -9.62 -15.68 -4.55
N ALA A 139 -8.30 -15.85 -4.56
CA ALA A 139 -7.62 -16.86 -5.36
C ALA A 139 -7.84 -18.31 -4.81
N GLY A 140 -8.39 -18.45 -3.61
CA GLY A 140 -8.63 -19.74 -2.96
C GLY A 140 -7.58 -20.15 -1.94
N GLY A 141 -6.58 -19.29 -1.72
CA GLY A 141 -5.51 -19.50 -0.76
C GLY A 141 -5.84 -19.00 0.64
N LYS A 142 -4.88 -19.18 1.52
CA LYS A 142 -4.95 -18.80 2.92
C LYS A 142 -3.88 -17.74 3.23
N PRO A 143 -4.29 -16.51 3.56
CA PRO A 143 -3.35 -15.51 4.05
C PRO A 143 -2.88 -15.89 5.47
N VAL A 144 -1.58 -15.95 5.66
CA VAL A 144 -0.94 -16.25 6.96
C VAL A 144 -0.16 -15.03 7.40
N HIS A 145 -0.66 -14.33 8.42
CA HIS A 145 -0.09 -13.06 8.83
C HIS A 145 1.09 -13.24 9.76
N TYR A 146 2.24 -12.67 9.42
CA TYR A 146 3.38 -12.52 10.30
C TYR A 146 3.39 -11.13 10.97
N THR A 147 3.93 -11.07 12.18
CA THR A 147 3.91 -9.86 13.00
C THR A 147 5.01 -8.88 12.58
N CYS A 148 4.63 -7.61 12.41
CA CYS A 148 5.55 -6.50 12.43
C CYS A 148 5.50 -5.88 13.84
N ASP A 149 6.65 -5.80 14.51
CA ASP A 149 6.72 -5.39 15.92
C ASP A 149 6.77 -3.87 16.05
N GLU A 150 5.73 -3.29 16.69
CA GLU A 150 5.68 -1.85 16.95
C GLU A 150 6.87 -1.37 17.79
N SER A 151 7.33 -2.17 18.75
CA SER A 151 8.47 -1.84 19.62
C SER A 151 9.81 -1.84 18.88
N ALA A 152 9.88 -2.53 17.74
CA ALA A 152 11.00 -2.58 16.81
C ALA A 152 10.72 -1.74 15.53
N GLU A 153 10.07 -0.58 15.66
CA GLU A 153 9.78 0.33 14.56
C GLU A 153 8.93 -0.32 13.43
N TRP A 154 8.07 -1.26 13.78
CA TRP A 154 7.23 -2.05 12.85
C TRP A 154 8.03 -2.98 11.92
N PHE A 155 9.20 -3.42 12.35
CA PHE A 155 9.97 -4.39 11.59
C PHE A 155 9.34 -5.79 11.68
N PRO A 156 9.33 -6.56 10.58
CA PRO A 156 8.98 -7.98 10.57
C PRO A 156 9.76 -8.80 11.59
N ASP A 157 9.07 -9.63 12.35
CA ASP A 157 9.69 -10.61 13.25
C ASP A 157 10.07 -11.87 12.44
N ILE A 158 11.36 -12.05 12.19
CA ILE A 158 11.90 -13.18 11.42
C ILE A 158 11.56 -14.52 12.05
N LYS A 159 11.57 -14.63 13.39
CA LYS A 159 11.22 -15.86 14.09
C LYS A 159 9.74 -16.19 13.91
N ASP A 160 8.89 -15.19 13.93
CA ASP A 160 7.47 -15.36 13.69
C ASP A 160 7.21 -15.78 12.23
N ILE A 161 7.92 -15.18 11.26
CA ILE A 161 7.90 -15.61 9.85
C ILE A 161 8.25 -17.10 9.75
N GLU A 162 9.42 -17.50 10.26
CA GLU A 162 9.91 -18.87 10.19
C GLU A 162 8.93 -19.89 10.82
N SER A 163 8.33 -19.51 11.95
CA SER A 163 7.39 -20.36 12.69
C SER A 163 6.09 -20.66 11.92
N LYS A 164 5.76 -19.83 10.93
CA LYS A 164 4.52 -19.90 10.16
C LYS A 164 4.66 -20.57 8.79
N ILE A 165 5.88 -20.93 8.42
CA ILE A 165 6.14 -21.62 7.17
C ILE A 165 5.68 -23.05 7.25
N THR A 166 4.92 -23.50 6.27
CA THR A 166 4.47 -24.89 6.08
C THR A 166 4.80 -25.38 4.68
N SER A 167 4.54 -26.66 4.40
CA SER A 167 4.67 -27.21 3.04
C SER A 167 3.72 -26.60 2.01
N LYS A 168 2.72 -25.85 2.47
CA LYS A 168 1.74 -25.15 1.62
C LYS A 168 2.13 -23.70 1.33
N THR A 169 3.12 -23.16 2.01
CA THR A 169 3.58 -21.78 1.82
C THR A 169 4.23 -21.64 0.44
N ARG A 170 3.76 -20.68 -0.36
CA ARG A 170 4.23 -20.41 -1.72
C ARG A 170 5.04 -19.13 -1.83
N GLY A 171 4.78 -18.16 -0.99
CA GLY A 171 5.46 -16.87 -1.07
C GLY A 171 5.37 -16.08 0.22
N ILE A 172 6.18 -15.04 0.26
CA ILE A 172 6.22 -14.04 1.30
C ILE A 172 6.04 -12.65 0.70
N LEU A 173 5.14 -11.86 1.27
CA LEU A 173 4.93 -10.46 0.88
C LEU A 173 5.76 -9.54 1.76
N VAL A 174 6.48 -8.62 1.15
CA VAL A 174 7.18 -7.51 1.79
C VAL A 174 6.58 -6.20 1.29
N ILE A 175 6.01 -5.39 2.18
CA ILE A 175 5.51 -4.05 1.86
C ILE A 175 6.51 -3.04 2.41
N ASN A 176 7.36 -2.50 1.54
CA ASN A 176 8.46 -1.60 1.95
C ASN A 176 8.62 -0.44 0.98
N PRO A 177 8.34 0.81 1.38
CA PRO A 177 7.81 1.25 2.70
C PRO A 177 6.39 0.78 3.00
N ASN A 178 6.11 0.54 4.29
CA ASN A 178 4.87 -0.09 4.73
C ASN A 178 3.67 0.86 4.79
N ASN A 179 2.53 0.39 4.36
CA ASN A 179 1.21 0.93 4.64
C ASN A 179 0.48 -0.08 5.55
N PRO A 180 0.12 0.28 6.80
CA PRO A 180 -0.21 1.64 7.27
C PRO A 180 0.86 2.35 8.11
N THR A 181 2.00 1.73 8.43
CA THR A 181 2.88 2.20 9.51
C THR A 181 3.88 3.28 9.08
N GLY A 182 4.21 3.35 7.78
CA GLY A 182 5.29 4.20 7.27
C GLY A 182 6.69 3.68 7.63
N ALA A 183 6.80 2.43 8.06
CA ALA A 183 8.08 1.77 8.31
C ALA A 183 8.90 1.65 7.02
N LEU A 184 10.21 1.74 7.18
CA LEU A 184 11.19 1.52 6.13
C LEU A 184 12.23 0.55 6.67
N TYR A 185 12.37 -0.59 6.01
CA TYR A 185 13.19 -1.71 6.50
C TYR A 185 14.66 -1.52 6.16
N SER A 186 15.54 -1.99 7.05
CA SER A 186 16.99 -2.00 6.84
C SER A 186 17.42 -3.10 5.87
N ASP A 187 18.60 -2.93 5.29
CA ASP A 187 19.17 -3.93 4.37
C ASP A 187 19.38 -5.27 5.09
N ASP A 188 19.89 -5.28 6.32
CA ASP A 188 20.08 -6.50 7.12
C ASP A 188 18.77 -7.28 7.29
N LEU A 189 17.66 -6.57 7.60
CA LEU A 189 16.35 -7.22 7.72
C LEU A 189 15.85 -7.79 6.40
N LEU A 190 16.08 -7.08 5.29
CA LEU A 190 15.71 -7.55 3.97
C LEU A 190 16.53 -8.78 3.57
N GLU A 191 17.82 -8.82 3.91
CA GLU A 191 18.69 -9.99 3.72
C GLU A 191 18.23 -11.19 4.54
N ASP A 192 17.80 -10.98 5.80
CA ASP A 192 17.23 -12.05 6.64
C ASP A 192 15.96 -12.64 6.00
N ILE A 193 15.08 -11.79 5.46
CA ILE A 193 13.86 -12.25 4.76
C ILE A 193 14.23 -13.05 3.49
N ILE A 194 15.22 -12.59 2.73
CA ILE A 194 15.73 -13.30 1.54
C ILE A 194 16.26 -14.68 1.94
N GLU A 195 17.01 -14.76 3.04
CA GLU A 195 17.55 -16.03 3.51
C GLU A 195 16.45 -17.02 3.90
N VAL A 196 15.39 -16.54 4.57
CA VAL A 196 14.21 -17.37 4.86
C VAL A 196 13.54 -17.86 3.58
N ALA A 197 13.34 -16.98 2.61
CA ALA A 197 12.74 -17.33 1.32
C ALA A 197 13.61 -18.33 0.53
N ARG A 198 14.93 -18.14 0.52
CA ARG A 198 15.90 -19.02 -0.14
C ARG A 198 15.84 -20.44 0.39
N ARG A 199 15.93 -20.60 1.72
CA ARG A 199 15.87 -21.92 2.39
C ARG A 199 14.57 -22.66 2.14
N ASN A 200 13.46 -21.94 2.01
CA ASN A 200 12.13 -22.50 1.86
C ASN A 200 11.59 -22.45 0.42
N LYS A 201 12.40 -21.98 -0.55
CA LYS A 201 12.03 -21.85 -1.97
C LYS A 201 10.76 -21.04 -2.20
N LEU A 202 10.61 -19.93 -1.46
CA LEU A 202 9.45 -19.04 -1.54
C LEU A 202 9.69 -17.93 -2.57
N ILE A 203 8.62 -17.50 -3.23
CA ILE A 203 8.60 -16.26 -4.02
C ILE A 203 8.53 -15.06 -3.07
N ILE A 204 9.30 -14.02 -3.32
CA ILE A 204 9.17 -12.74 -2.62
C ILE A 204 8.35 -11.78 -3.48
N PHE A 205 7.18 -11.37 -2.98
CA PHE A 205 6.40 -10.27 -3.53
C PHE A 205 6.82 -8.99 -2.82
N ALA A 206 7.28 -8.00 -3.58
CA ALA A 206 7.75 -6.72 -3.05
C ALA A 206 6.81 -5.59 -3.49
N ASP A 207 5.99 -5.09 -2.57
CA ASP A 207 5.16 -3.90 -2.81
C ASP A 207 5.97 -2.66 -2.44
N GLU A 208 6.51 -1.99 -3.46
CA GLU A 208 7.41 -0.83 -3.32
C GLU A 208 6.75 0.46 -3.81
N ILE A 209 5.44 0.58 -3.72
CA ILE A 209 4.68 1.73 -4.26
C ILE A 209 5.06 3.08 -3.63
N TYR A 210 5.72 3.07 -2.46
CA TYR A 210 6.16 4.26 -1.73
C TYR A 210 7.68 4.50 -1.77
N ASP A 211 8.42 3.83 -2.63
CA ASP A 211 9.90 3.81 -2.67
C ASP A 211 10.58 5.19 -2.81
N LYS A 212 9.84 6.24 -3.19
CA LYS A 212 10.33 7.63 -3.28
C LYS A 212 9.69 8.57 -2.25
N VAL A 213 8.70 8.11 -1.48
CA VAL A 213 8.07 8.92 -0.43
C VAL A 213 8.82 8.68 0.87
N LEU A 214 10.01 9.25 0.97
CA LEU A 214 10.97 9.03 2.05
C LEU A 214 11.29 10.33 2.75
N TYR A 215 11.52 10.30 4.05
CA TYR A 215 11.81 11.47 4.89
C TYR A 215 13.13 11.30 5.62
N ASP A 216 13.69 12.44 6.13
CA ASP A 216 14.85 12.46 7.01
C ASP A 216 16.10 11.80 6.39
N ASP A 217 16.36 12.04 5.09
CA ASP A 217 17.48 11.50 4.31
C ASP A 217 17.55 9.95 4.26
N ASN A 218 16.45 9.27 4.63
CA ASN A 218 16.35 7.84 4.50
C ASN A 218 16.40 7.42 3.02
N LYS A 219 16.92 6.22 2.77
CA LYS A 219 17.02 5.63 1.44
C LYS A 219 16.25 4.31 1.40
N HIS A 220 15.58 4.06 0.30
CA HIS A 220 14.93 2.79 0.04
C HIS A 220 15.89 1.86 -0.71
N THR A 221 16.02 0.65 -0.20
CA THR A 221 16.68 -0.44 -0.90
C THR A 221 15.60 -1.37 -1.47
N ALA A 222 15.63 -1.58 -2.78
CA ALA A 222 14.76 -2.58 -3.41
C ALA A 222 15.22 -3.98 -2.99
N ILE A 223 14.36 -4.78 -2.38
CA ILE A 223 14.75 -6.11 -1.88
C ILE A 223 15.35 -7.00 -2.99
N ALA A 224 14.83 -6.89 -4.21
CA ALA A 224 15.33 -7.62 -5.36
C ALA A 224 16.73 -7.21 -5.83
N SER A 225 17.32 -6.13 -5.30
CA SER A 225 18.71 -5.73 -5.59
C SER A 225 19.74 -6.48 -4.75
N LEU A 226 19.32 -7.12 -3.66
CA LEU A 226 20.17 -7.77 -2.68
C LEU A 226 20.49 -9.24 -3.03
N ALA A 227 19.71 -9.86 -3.93
CA ALA A 227 19.96 -11.25 -4.37
C ALA A 227 19.48 -11.47 -5.81
N ASP A 228 20.02 -12.49 -6.47
CA ASP A 228 19.63 -12.91 -7.83
C ASP A 228 19.29 -14.42 -7.93
N ASP A 229 19.35 -15.12 -6.81
CA ASP A 229 19.09 -16.57 -6.70
C ASP A 229 17.70 -16.91 -6.13
N VAL A 230 16.94 -15.92 -5.67
CA VAL A 230 15.54 -16.04 -5.24
C VAL A 230 14.65 -15.40 -6.31
N LEU A 231 13.43 -15.90 -6.47
CA LEU A 231 12.45 -15.28 -7.38
C LEU A 231 11.76 -14.09 -6.70
N PHE A 232 11.81 -12.94 -7.38
CA PHE A 232 11.14 -11.71 -6.93
C PHE A 232 10.06 -11.29 -7.93
N VAL A 233 8.94 -10.81 -7.40
CA VAL A 233 7.89 -10.09 -8.12
C VAL A 233 7.75 -8.72 -7.47
N SER A 234 8.39 -7.71 -8.06
CA SER A 234 8.39 -6.34 -7.55
C SER A 234 7.28 -5.52 -8.18
N LEU A 235 6.48 -4.84 -7.35
CA LEU A 235 5.34 -4.03 -7.78
C LEU A 235 5.57 -2.56 -7.46
N ASN A 236 5.31 -1.70 -8.44
CA ASN A 236 5.40 -0.24 -8.28
C ASN A 236 4.43 0.46 -9.26
N GLY A 237 4.33 1.81 -9.22
CA GLY A 237 3.43 2.52 -10.10
C GLY A 237 3.41 4.03 -9.88
N LEU A 238 2.55 4.71 -10.63
CA LEU A 238 2.47 6.18 -10.63
C LEU A 238 1.63 6.75 -9.49
N SER A 239 0.89 5.91 -8.76
CA SER A 239 -0.15 6.35 -7.83
C SER A 239 0.35 7.25 -6.70
N LYS A 240 1.55 6.97 -6.14
CA LYS A 240 2.03 7.64 -4.93
C LYS A 240 3.19 8.58 -5.23
N ASN A 241 4.25 8.06 -5.79
CA ASN A 241 5.45 8.83 -6.12
C ASN A 241 5.16 10.00 -7.08
N TYR A 242 4.22 9.79 -8.01
CA TYR A 242 3.86 10.78 -9.03
C TYR A 242 2.47 11.39 -8.82
N ARG A 243 1.79 11.06 -7.71
CA ARG A 243 0.47 11.59 -7.33
C ARG A 243 -0.61 11.36 -8.41
N ALA A 244 -0.42 10.37 -9.26
CA ALA A 244 -1.28 10.05 -10.41
C ALA A 244 -2.16 8.82 -10.15
N CYS A 245 -2.82 8.75 -8.99
CA CYS A 245 -3.64 7.60 -8.60
C CYS A 245 -4.76 7.29 -9.59
N GLY A 246 -5.33 8.33 -10.21
CA GLY A 246 -6.42 8.22 -11.17
C GLY A 246 -5.98 7.73 -12.55
N TYR A 247 -4.71 7.77 -12.89
CA TYR A 247 -4.18 7.29 -14.17
C TYR A 247 -4.19 5.76 -14.28
N ARG A 248 -4.31 5.08 -13.13
CA ARG A 248 -4.36 3.62 -13.08
C ARG A 248 -3.20 2.97 -13.82
N ALA A 249 -1.99 3.44 -13.61
CA ALA A 249 -0.76 2.88 -14.16
C ALA A 249 0.14 2.32 -13.05
N GLY A 250 0.45 1.06 -13.14
CA GLY A 250 1.39 0.33 -12.29
C GLY A 250 2.05 -0.77 -13.10
N TRP A 251 3.06 -1.38 -12.55
CA TRP A 251 3.79 -2.48 -13.18
C TRP A 251 4.25 -3.48 -12.15
N LEU A 252 4.42 -4.73 -12.59
CA LEU A 252 5.22 -5.74 -11.94
C LEU A 252 6.48 -6.02 -12.76
N VAL A 253 7.54 -6.36 -12.06
CA VAL A 253 8.82 -6.78 -12.63
C VAL A 253 9.19 -8.12 -12.02
N VAL A 254 9.45 -9.12 -12.85
CA VAL A 254 9.96 -10.41 -12.40
C VAL A 254 11.48 -10.40 -12.51
N SER A 255 12.18 -10.80 -11.44
CA SER A 255 13.64 -10.80 -11.38
C SER A 255 14.18 -11.95 -10.53
N GLY A 256 15.50 -12.09 -10.49
CA GLY A 256 16.18 -13.17 -9.79
C GLY A 256 16.13 -14.49 -10.53
N ASN A 257 15.90 -15.60 -9.84
CA ASN A 257 15.91 -16.95 -10.41
C ASN A 257 14.58 -17.26 -11.16
N LYS A 258 14.48 -16.78 -12.40
CA LYS A 258 13.29 -16.97 -13.26
C LYS A 258 13.15 -18.39 -13.79
N ASP A 259 14.24 -19.16 -13.87
CA ASP A 259 14.25 -20.51 -14.46
C ASP A 259 13.35 -21.49 -13.70
N VAL A 260 13.13 -21.25 -12.39
CA VAL A 260 12.26 -22.10 -11.55
C VAL A 260 10.78 -21.73 -11.67
N ALA A 261 10.42 -20.71 -12.44
CA ALA A 261 9.09 -20.10 -12.45
C ALA A 261 8.41 -20.06 -13.82
N SER A 262 8.87 -20.85 -14.79
CA SER A 262 8.34 -20.83 -16.17
C SER A 262 6.83 -20.94 -16.23
N ASP A 263 6.23 -21.88 -15.49
CA ASP A 263 4.78 -22.10 -15.46
C ASP A 263 4.03 -20.93 -14.82
N TYR A 264 4.59 -20.35 -13.76
CA TYR A 264 4.02 -19.16 -13.13
C TYR A 264 4.03 -17.96 -14.07
N LEU A 265 5.15 -17.76 -14.80
CA LEU A 265 5.27 -16.70 -15.79
C LEU A 265 4.30 -16.91 -16.96
N GLU A 266 4.11 -18.17 -17.42
CA GLU A 266 3.10 -18.50 -18.42
C GLU A 266 1.67 -18.16 -17.89
N GLY A 267 1.38 -18.47 -16.62
CA GLY A 267 0.13 -18.11 -15.98
C GLY A 267 -0.12 -16.60 -15.93
N LEU A 268 0.90 -15.81 -15.60
CA LEU A 268 0.83 -14.34 -15.63
C LEU A 268 0.58 -13.82 -17.05
N ASN A 269 1.26 -14.38 -18.05
CA ASN A 269 1.10 -14.02 -19.47
C ASN A 269 -0.32 -14.35 -19.96
N MET A 270 -0.86 -15.49 -19.56
CA MET A 270 -2.23 -15.90 -19.87
C MET A 270 -3.23 -14.90 -19.28
N LEU A 271 -3.11 -14.55 -18.00
CA LEU A 271 -3.99 -13.59 -17.33
C LEU A 271 -3.87 -12.19 -17.94
N ALA A 272 -2.67 -11.75 -18.28
CA ALA A 272 -2.45 -10.49 -18.99
C ALA A 272 -3.12 -10.48 -20.36
N SER A 273 -3.08 -11.59 -21.10
CA SER A 273 -3.70 -11.75 -22.42
C SER A 273 -5.22 -11.79 -22.32
N MET A 274 -5.79 -12.47 -21.33
CA MET A 274 -7.24 -12.56 -21.12
C MET A 274 -7.91 -11.20 -20.91
N ARG A 275 -7.20 -10.24 -20.31
CA ARG A 275 -7.70 -8.87 -20.14
C ARG A 275 -7.39 -7.94 -21.31
N LEU A 276 -6.80 -8.45 -22.40
CA LEU A 276 -6.31 -7.74 -23.58
C LEU A 276 -5.07 -6.88 -23.26
N CYS A 277 -5.24 -5.70 -22.64
CA CYS A 277 -4.15 -4.84 -22.20
C CYS A 277 -4.61 -3.99 -21.00
N SER A 278 -3.65 -3.31 -20.35
CA SER A 278 -4.00 -2.30 -19.36
C SER A 278 -4.46 -1.00 -20.03
N ASN A 279 -5.01 -0.08 -19.24
CA ASN A 279 -5.44 1.24 -19.65
C ASN A 279 -4.33 1.99 -20.43
N VAL A 280 -4.54 2.17 -21.73
CA VAL A 280 -3.53 2.72 -22.65
C VAL A 280 -3.16 4.16 -22.32
N PRO A 281 -4.12 5.09 -22.02
CA PRO A 281 -3.77 6.43 -21.58
C PRO A 281 -2.83 6.47 -20.36
N GLY A 282 -3.02 5.57 -19.39
CA GLY A 282 -2.15 5.48 -18.23
C GLY A 282 -0.73 4.98 -18.57
N GLN A 283 -0.58 4.12 -19.56
CA GLN A 283 0.73 3.66 -20.02
C GLN A 283 1.58 4.80 -20.59
N LEU A 284 0.95 5.74 -21.31
CA LEU A 284 1.62 6.90 -21.92
C LEU A 284 2.32 7.80 -20.89
N ALA A 285 1.84 7.80 -19.63
CA ALA A 285 2.40 8.60 -18.54
C ALA A 285 3.74 8.05 -18.00
N ILE A 286 4.01 6.74 -18.18
CA ILE A 286 5.07 6.05 -17.43
C ILE A 286 6.47 6.55 -17.82
N GLN A 287 6.73 6.68 -19.12
CA GLN A 287 8.06 7.08 -19.61
C GLN A 287 8.46 8.45 -19.10
N THR A 288 7.58 9.43 -19.23
CA THR A 288 7.80 10.81 -18.75
C THR A 288 7.90 10.86 -17.24
N ALA A 289 7.08 10.08 -16.52
CA ALA A 289 7.16 10.00 -15.07
C ALA A 289 8.53 9.48 -14.59
N LEU A 290 9.04 8.40 -15.20
CA LEU A 290 10.29 7.77 -14.78
C LEU A 290 11.51 8.55 -15.24
N GLY A 291 11.49 9.14 -16.45
CA GLY A 291 12.61 9.88 -17.03
C GLY A 291 12.63 11.38 -16.74
N GLY A 292 11.52 11.94 -16.25
CA GLY A 292 11.36 13.37 -16.00
C GLY A 292 11.82 13.81 -14.61
N TYR A 293 11.51 15.06 -14.28
CA TYR A 293 11.83 15.63 -12.98
C TYR A 293 11.09 14.92 -11.84
N GLN A 294 11.81 14.58 -10.80
CA GLN A 294 11.26 13.82 -9.66
C GLN A 294 10.73 14.78 -8.58
N SER A 295 9.65 15.49 -8.88
CA SER A 295 9.05 16.52 -8.02
C SER A 295 8.56 16.01 -6.66
N ILE A 296 8.51 14.69 -6.44
CA ILE A 296 8.27 14.13 -5.11
C ILE A 296 9.38 14.50 -4.13
N ASN A 297 10.62 14.65 -4.61
CA ASN A 297 11.76 15.03 -3.77
C ASN A 297 11.56 16.41 -3.12
N ASP A 298 10.94 17.36 -3.83
CA ASP A 298 10.63 18.68 -3.26
C ASP A 298 9.58 18.60 -2.15
N LEU A 299 8.64 17.67 -2.27
CA LEU A 299 7.54 17.51 -1.32
C LEU A 299 8.01 16.83 -0.01
N VAL A 300 8.97 15.92 -0.10
CA VAL A 300 9.49 15.17 1.06
C VAL A 300 10.73 15.81 1.69
N ALA A 301 11.34 16.78 1.03
CA ALA A 301 12.44 17.58 1.60
C ALA A 301 11.99 18.38 2.84
N PRO A 302 12.87 18.79 3.75
CA PRO A 302 12.52 19.52 4.98
C PRO A 302 11.69 20.80 4.75
N SER A 303 11.87 21.48 3.61
CA SER A 303 11.07 22.63 3.20
C SER A 303 9.73 22.24 2.56
N GLY A 304 9.56 20.98 2.18
CA GLY A 304 8.46 20.46 1.41
C GLY A 304 7.16 20.31 2.21
N ARG A 305 6.05 20.32 1.49
CA ARG A 305 4.72 20.27 2.08
C ARG A 305 4.45 18.95 2.81
N LEU A 306 4.81 17.80 2.24
CA LEU A 306 4.59 16.50 2.88
C LEU A 306 5.42 16.35 4.15
N PHE A 307 6.66 16.80 4.12
CA PHE A 307 7.52 16.78 5.30
C PHE A 307 6.91 17.60 6.46
N LYS A 308 6.53 18.85 6.20
CA LYS A 308 5.92 19.73 7.21
C LYS A 308 4.64 19.16 7.78
N GLN A 309 3.77 18.61 6.94
CA GLN A 309 2.52 17.99 7.34
C GLN A 309 2.75 16.74 8.20
N ARG A 310 3.76 15.90 7.85
CA ARG A 310 4.17 14.76 8.68
C ARG A 310 4.64 15.21 10.06
N GLU A 311 5.55 16.18 10.13
CA GLU A 311 6.11 16.69 11.38
C GLU A 311 5.00 17.25 12.29
N LEU A 312 4.12 18.06 11.71
CA LEU A 312 2.98 18.63 12.43
C LEU A 312 2.07 17.55 12.99
N ALA A 313 1.62 16.62 12.12
CA ALA A 313 0.69 15.57 12.52
C ALA A 313 1.31 14.65 13.57
N TYR A 314 2.56 14.21 13.36
CA TYR A 314 3.29 13.37 14.32
C TYR A 314 3.43 14.06 15.68
N LYS A 315 3.89 15.31 15.71
CA LYS A 315 4.06 16.07 16.94
C LYS A 315 2.74 16.22 17.71
N MET A 316 1.66 16.56 17.01
CA MET A 316 0.37 16.74 17.64
C MET A 316 -0.22 15.43 18.17
N ILE A 317 -0.19 14.35 17.37
CA ILE A 317 -0.70 13.03 17.77
C ILE A 317 0.09 12.48 18.96
N SER A 318 1.42 12.55 18.92
CA SER A 318 2.28 12.03 20.00
C SER A 318 2.20 12.86 21.30
N SER A 319 1.61 14.06 21.27
CA SER A 319 1.37 14.88 22.46
C SER A 319 0.05 14.55 23.17
N LEU A 320 -0.81 13.73 22.58
CA LEU A 320 -2.09 13.37 23.17
C LEU A 320 -1.90 12.38 24.33
N GLU A 321 -2.62 12.57 25.43
CA GLU A 321 -2.50 11.72 26.60
C GLU A 321 -2.93 10.28 26.30
N GLY A 322 -2.06 9.31 26.62
CA GLY A 322 -2.30 7.88 26.36
C GLY A 322 -2.24 7.51 24.88
N VAL A 323 -1.59 8.33 24.03
CA VAL A 323 -1.37 8.03 22.63
C VAL A 323 0.13 7.95 22.37
N SER A 324 0.56 6.89 21.69
CA SER A 324 1.92 6.72 21.20
C SER A 324 1.89 6.50 19.68
N CYS A 325 2.97 6.85 19.00
CA CYS A 325 3.08 6.63 17.56
C CYS A 325 4.56 6.48 17.19
N VAL A 326 4.89 5.45 16.45
CA VAL A 326 6.19 5.36 15.79
C VAL A 326 6.25 6.40 14.67
N LYS A 327 7.33 7.22 14.64
CA LYS A 327 7.48 8.25 13.61
C LYS A 327 7.69 7.59 12.25
N PRO A 328 6.81 7.85 11.25
CA PRO A 328 6.98 7.22 9.95
C PRO A 328 8.23 7.74 9.24
N LYS A 329 9.06 6.83 8.74
CA LYS A 329 10.22 7.13 7.91
C LYS A 329 9.85 7.37 6.44
N ALA A 330 8.65 6.90 6.05
CA ALA A 330 8.19 6.92 4.67
C ALA A 330 6.66 6.96 4.56
N ALA A 331 6.15 6.90 3.34
CA ALA A 331 4.73 6.89 2.98
C ALA A 331 3.97 8.17 3.42
N MET A 332 2.67 8.07 3.71
CA MET A 332 1.79 9.24 3.92
C MET A 332 0.87 9.04 5.13
N TYR A 333 1.28 8.19 6.09
CA TYR A 333 0.43 7.68 7.17
C TYR A 333 1.06 7.82 8.54
N LEU A 334 0.21 8.03 9.55
CA LEU A 334 0.49 7.73 10.94
C LEU A 334 -0.39 6.55 11.37
N PHE A 335 0.16 5.68 12.22
CA PHE A 335 -0.55 4.53 12.79
C PHE A 335 -0.41 4.54 14.32
N PRO A 336 -1.03 5.55 14.99
CA PRO A 336 -0.94 5.70 16.43
C PRO A 336 -1.68 4.62 17.18
N LYS A 337 -1.13 4.29 18.35
CA LYS A 337 -1.68 3.41 19.37
C LYS A 337 -2.34 4.20 20.47
N LEU A 338 -3.53 3.79 20.86
CA LEU A 338 -4.25 4.24 22.03
C LEU A 338 -3.96 3.26 23.18
N ASP A 339 -3.37 3.72 24.28
CA ASP A 339 -3.03 2.87 25.42
C ASP A 339 -4.30 2.17 25.95
N PRO A 340 -4.39 0.83 25.92
CA PRO A 340 -5.56 0.09 26.38
C PRO A 340 -5.87 0.26 27.88
N LYS A 341 -4.88 0.71 28.68
CA LYS A 341 -5.11 1.08 30.08
C LYS A 341 -5.86 2.39 30.24
N VAL A 342 -5.75 3.25 29.23
CA VAL A 342 -6.40 4.59 29.20
C VAL A 342 -7.68 4.55 28.38
N TYR A 343 -7.65 3.83 27.24
CA TYR A 343 -8.75 3.71 26.27
C TYR A 343 -9.19 2.26 26.16
N GLN A 344 -10.23 1.87 26.86
CA GLN A 344 -10.76 0.50 26.79
C GLN A 344 -11.70 0.38 25.59
N ILE A 345 -11.13 0.19 24.41
CA ILE A 345 -11.87 0.10 23.14
C ILE A 345 -12.19 -1.37 22.87
N GLU A 346 -13.48 -1.72 22.90
CA GLU A 346 -13.95 -3.10 22.64
C GLU A 346 -14.16 -3.36 21.14
N ASP A 347 -14.57 -2.33 20.38
CA ASP A 347 -14.87 -2.35 18.96
C ASP A 347 -14.27 -1.09 18.33
N ASP A 348 -13.18 -1.25 17.57
CA ASP A 348 -12.47 -0.14 16.96
C ASP A 348 -13.25 0.46 15.77
N GLN A 349 -14.06 -0.32 15.06
CA GLN A 349 -14.91 0.19 13.99
C GLN A 349 -16.00 1.10 14.55
N LYS A 350 -16.65 0.68 15.65
CA LYS A 350 -17.62 1.51 16.33
C LYS A 350 -16.97 2.78 16.88
N PHE A 351 -15.78 2.66 17.46
CA PHE A 351 -15.02 3.80 17.97
C PHE A 351 -14.74 4.84 16.89
N ILE A 352 -14.31 4.42 15.70
CA ILE A 352 -14.07 5.31 14.55
C ILE A 352 -15.38 5.91 14.03
N LEU A 353 -16.47 5.15 14.02
CA LEU A 353 -17.79 5.66 13.65
C LEU A 353 -18.28 6.74 14.61
N ASP A 354 -18.10 6.56 15.92
CA ASP A 354 -18.46 7.54 16.92
C ASP A 354 -17.65 8.85 16.77
N ILE A 355 -16.33 8.74 16.46
CA ILE A 355 -15.49 9.90 16.10
C ILE A 355 -16.05 10.64 14.87
N LEU A 356 -16.41 9.91 13.83
CA LEU A 356 -17.00 10.49 12.63
C LEU A 356 -18.28 11.26 12.95
N ILE A 357 -19.20 10.64 13.70
CA ILE A 357 -20.50 11.22 14.05
C ILE A 357 -20.33 12.48 14.91
N GLU A 358 -19.51 12.41 15.97
CA GLU A 358 -19.36 13.51 16.93
C GLU A 358 -18.44 14.63 16.41
N LYS A 359 -17.33 14.28 15.72
CA LYS A 359 -16.25 15.21 15.40
C LYS A 359 -16.09 15.51 13.92
N LYS A 360 -16.81 14.83 13.04
CA LYS A 360 -16.75 15.03 11.58
C LYS A 360 -15.34 14.77 11.01
N ILE A 361 -14.68 13.76 11.55
CA ILE A 361 -13.36 13.29 11.10
C ILE A 361 -13.51 11.85 10.65
N LEU A 362 -13.03 11.54 9.45
CA LEU A 362 -13.05 10.19 8.90
C LEU A 362 -11.64 9.57 8.98
N LEU A 363 -11.49 8.58 9.84
CA LEU A 363 -10.27 7.79 10.07
C LEU A 363 -10.49 6.34 9.61
N VAL A 364 -9.49 5.48 9.79
CA VAL A 364 -9.60 4.03 9.58
C VAL A 364 -9.13 3.31 10.83
N GLN A 365 -9.91 2.34 11.29
CA GLN A 365 -9.57 1.48 12.42
C GLN A 365 -8.40 0.54 12.10
N GLY A 366 -7.69 0.11 13.15
CA GLY A 366 -6.55 -0.81 13.03
C GLY A 366 -6.93 -2.17 12.45
N SER A 367 -8.11 -2.69 12.84
CA SER A 367 -8.65 -3.96 12.32
C SER A 367 -8.84 -3.94 10.80
N GLY A 368 -9.06 -2.78 10.19
CA GLY A 368 -9.11 -2.60 8.73
C GLY A 368 -7.78 -2.84 8.00
N PHE A 369 -6.68 -3.03 8.74
CA PHE A 369 -5.35 -3.43 8.26
C PHE A 369 -4.94 -4.80 8.80
N ASN A 370 -5.90 -5.64 9.14
CA ASN A 370 -5.70 -6.95 9.76
C ASN A 370 -4.93 -6.90 11.10
N TRP A 371 -4.85 -5.72 11.74
CA TRP A 371 -4.28 -5.60 13.07
C TRP A 371 -5.23 -6.24 14.11
N HIS A 372 -4.67 -6.95 15.08
CA HIS A 372 -5.46 -7.80 15.97
C HIS A 372 -5.98 -7.11 17.22
N ASP A 373 -5.40 -5.94 17.57
CA ASP A 373 -5.80 -5.17 18.73
C ASP A 373 -6.70 -3.99 18.32
N ASN A 374 -7.76 -3.74 19.09
CA ASN A 374 -8.69 -2.64 18.84
C ASN A 374 -8.14 -1.26 19.25
N ASN A 375 -6.83 -1.10 19.36
CA ASN A 375 -6.18 0.06 19.97
C ASN A 375 -5.37 0.91 18.98
N HIS A 376 -5.44 0.61 17.69
CA HIS A 376 -4.75 1.40 16.67
C HIS A 376 -5.76 2.06 15.72
N LEU A 377 -5.33 3.15 15.13
CA LEU A 377 -6.04 3.79 14.02
C LEU A 377 -5.03 4.33 12.98
N ARG A 378 -5.48 4.45 11.74
CA ARG A 378 -4.67 5.08 10.70
C ARG A 378 -5.24 6.43 10.31
N LEU A 379 -4.36 7.42 10.16
CA LEU A 379 -4.66 8.70 9.54
C LEU A 379 -3.62 9.06 8.48
N VAL A 380 -4.07 9.76 7.42
CA VAL A 380 -3.18 10.37 6.44
C VAL A 380 -2.83 11.80 6.87
N PHE A 381 -1.60 12.26 6.59
CA PHE A 381 -1.20 13.64 6.81
C PHE A 381 -1.18 14.48 5.52
N LEU A 382 -2.11 14.16 4.59
CA LEU A 382 -2.25 14.83 3.30
C LEU A 382 -3.01 16.17 3.33
N PRO A 383 -3.99 16.40 4.25
CA PRO A 383 -4.62 17.72 4.35
C PRO A 383 -3.61 18.84 4.65
N ASN A 384 -3.94 20.08 4.30
CA ASN A 384 -3.12 21.21 4.69
C ASN A 384 -2.97 21.32 6.22
N GLU A 385 -1.99 22.11 6.67
CA GLU A 385 -1.65 22.19 8.09
C GLU A 385 -2.82 22.67 8.96
N ASP A 386 -3.68 23.55 8.46
CA ASP A 386 -4.81 24.08 9.22
C ASP A 386 -5.93 23.02 9.39
N ASP A 387 -6.27 22.32 8.33
CA ASP A 387 -7.22 21.20 8.41
C ASP A 387 -6.67 20.07 9.30
N LEU A 388 -5.35 19.79 9.26
CA LEU A 388 -4.70 18.83 10.16
C LEU A 388 -4.79 19.26 11.63
N LYS A 389 -4.49 20.53 11.94
CA LYS A 389 -4.62 21.09 13.30
C LYS A 389 -6.06 20.94 13.81
N ILE A 390 -7.04 21.34 13.00
CA ILE A 390 -8.46 21.24 13.34
C ILE A 390 -8.85 19.77 13.59
N ALA A 391 -8.45 18.86 12.71
CA ALA A 391 -8.79 17.45 12.84
C ALA A 391 -8.19 16.83 14.10
N ILE A 392 -6.90 17.06 14.36
CA ILE A 392 -6.23 16.48 15.53
C ILE A 392 -6.73 17.12 16.84
N GLN A 393 -7.05 18.41 16.84
CA GLN A 393 -7.67 19.07 17.99
C GLN A 393 -9.05 18.46 18.31
N ARG A 394 -9.90 18.25 17.31
CA ARG A 394 -11.19 17.59 17.47
C ARG A 394 -11.05 16.15 17.96
N LEU A 395 -10.03 15.44 17.47
CA LEU A 395 -9.70 14.09 17.94
C LEU A 395 -9.30 14.14 19.43
N SER A 396 -8.45 15.08 19.84
CA SER A 396 -8.06 15.30 21.23
C SER A 396 -9.28 15.51 22.13
N GLU A 397 -10.19 16.41 21.75
CA GLU A 397 -11.43 16.66 22.49
C GLU A 397 -12.31 15.42 22.62
N TYR A 398 -12.39 14.59 21.56
CA TYR A 398 -13.13 13.34 21.62
C TYR A 398 -12.49 12.36 22.61
N LEU A 399 -11.17 12.18 22.52
CA LEU A 399 -10.41 11.30 23.40
C LEU A 399 -10.50 11.70 24.86
N ASP A 400 -10.46 13.00 25.17
CA ASP A 400 -10.65 13.55 26.52
C ASP A 400 -12.04 13.22 27.07
N ASN A 401 -13.08 13.39 26.26
CA ASN A 401 -14.45 13.07 26.64
C ASN A 401 -14.66 11.56 26.79
N TYR A 402 -14.06 10.74 25.93
CA TYR A 402 -14.15 9.29 26.00
C TYR A 402 -13.57 8.75 27.30
N ARG A 403 -12.40 9.25 27.73
CA ARG A 403 -11.78 8.90 29.02
C ARG A 403 -12.66 9.25 30.23
N LYS A 404 -13.34 10.39 30.16
CA LYS A 404 -14.26 10.82 31.25
C LYS A 404 -15.52 9.96 31.36
N ARG A 405 -16.01 9.42 30.24
CA ARG A 405 -17.19 8.53 30.18
C ARG A 405 -16.89 7.12 30.73
N LYS A 406 -15.64 6.69 30.72
CA LYS A 406 -15.18 5.36 31.17
C LYS A 406 -14.69 5.35 32.64
N LYS A 407 -14.50 6.52 33.27
CA LYS A 407 -14.29 6.70 34.71
C LYS A 407 -15.62 6.74 35.45
#